data_e24ad96d4645eacf6907b1d8e2104c91
#
_entry.id   e24ad96d4645eacf6907b1d8e2104c91
#
_cell.length_a   1.000
_cell.length_b   1.000
_cell.length_c   1.000
_cell.angle_alpha   90.00
_cell.angle_beta   90.00
_cell.angle_gamma   90.00
#
_symmetry.space_group_name_H-M   'P 1'
#
loop_
_entity.id
_entity.type
_entity.pdbx_description
1 polymer ?
#
loop_
_entity_poly.entity_id
_entity_poly.type
_entity_poly.pdbx_seq_one_letter_code
_entity_poly.pdbx_strand_id
1 'polypeptide(L)'
;MGATELPYLKTKPKIIFFTDFDGTITLQDSNDFMTDNLGYGREKRRQGNIDVLEGRASFRDAFRDMLDSVKTPFNECIRILKENMQLDPHFVDFYHWAKENNVPIVVLSSGMVPVIRALLETLLGPKLDNLTIVANDVESRDGKDINSEGGWQIKYHDDSHFGHDKSLEIKPYAALPEGERPILLYAGDGVSDLSAASETDLLFAKKGNDLVTYCERKGIPFTVFENWSSILATTKDIHSGKVSVKKVAEEGLESARCDSKV
;
A
#
# COMPACT_ATOMS: atom_id res chain seq x y z
N MET A 1 -10.39 17.13 -26.85
CA MET A 1 -10.11 15.83 -26.27
C MET A 1 -10.95 15.80 -25.01
N GLY A 2 -11.93 14.88 -24.89
CA GLY A 2 -12.76 14.78 -23.69
C GLY A 2 -11.88 14.49 -22.48
N ALA A 3 -12.13 15.16 -21.35
CA ALA A 3 -11.48 14.85 -20.10
C ALA A 3 -11.68 13.35 -19.82
N THR A 4 -10.60 12.61 -19.67
CA THR A 4 -10.66 11.20 -19.26
C THR A 4 -11.29 11.20 -17.88
N GLU A 5 -12.49 10.67 -17.78
CA GLU A 5 -13.23 10.62 -16.51
C GLU A 5 -12.42 9.78 -15.51
N LEU A 6 -11.97 10.41 -14.43
CA LEU A 6 -11.18 9.74 -13.40
C LEU A 6 -12.05 8.68 -12.70
N PRO A 7 -11.63 7.40 -12.70
CA PRO A 7 -12.51 6.27 -12.34
C PRO A 7 -13.06 6.35 -10.92
N TYR A 8 -12.32 6.90 -9.97
CA TYR A 8 -12.75 6.97 -8.56
C TYR A 8 -13.68 8.16 -8.28
N LEU A 9 -13.93 9.05 -9.25
CA LEU A 9 -14.87 10.17 -9.13
C LEU A 9 -16.29 9.85 -9.61
N LYS A 10 -16.53 8.68 -10.19
CA LYS A 10 -17.84 8.32 -10.78
C LYS A 10 -19.01 8.50 -9.81
N THR A 11 -18.80 8.24 -8.55
CA THR A 11 -19.80 8.37 -7.48
C THR A 11 -19.74 9.70 -6.75
N LYS A 12 -18.85 10.63 -7.17
CA LYS A 12 -18.59 11.92 -6.51
C LYS A 12 -18.31 11.78 -5.00
N PRO A 13 -17.29 10.99 -4.60
CA PRO A 13 -17.00 10.77 -3.20
C PRO A 13 -16.46 12.03 -2.53
N LYS A 14 -16.72 12.19 -1.22
CA LYS A 14 -16.07 13.21 -0.40
C LYS A 14 -14.61 12.89 -0.11
N ILE A 15 -14.29 11.61 0.00
CA ILE A 15 -12.97 11.08 0.32
C ILE A 15 -12.64 9.98 -0.68
N ILE A 16 -11.39 9.93 -1.16
CA ILE A 16 -10.78 8.74 -1.76
C ILE A 16 -9.72 8.25 -0.78
N PHE A 17 -9.78 6.98 -0.41
CA PHE A 17 -8.82 6.39 0.50
C PHE A 17 -7.85 5.49 -0.26
N PHE A 18 -6.60 5.92 -0.35
CA PHE A 18 -5.49 5.14 -0.89
C PHE A 18 -4.78 4.40 0.25
N THR A 19 -4.23 3.25 -0.01
CA THR A 19 -3.49 2.48 1.00
C THR A 19 -2.44 1.59 0.37
N ASP A 20 -1.33 1.41 1.07
CA ASP A 20 -0.45 0.28 0.83
C ASP A 20 -1.10 -1.03 1.28
N PHE A 21 -0.49 -2.17 0.93
CA PHE A 21 -0.98 -3.49 1.28
C PHE A 21 -0.12 -4.19 2.33
N ASP A 22 1.14 -4.48 1.96
CA ASP A 22 2.07 -5.23 2.80
C ASP A 22 2.54 -4.37 4.00
N GLY A 23 2.42 -4.90 5.22
CA GLY A 23 2.72 -4.15 6.45
C GLY A 23 1.62 -3.16 6.88
N THR A 24 0.66 -2.85 5.99
CA THR A 24 -0.43 -1.87 6.23
C THR A 24 -1.79 -2.56 6.40
N ILE A 25 -2.27 -3.30 5.38
CA ILE A 25 -3.47 -4.16 5.49
C ILE A 25 -3.06 -5.53 6.03
N THR A 26 -1.93 -6.07 5.60
CA THR A 26 -1.34 -7.26 6.20
C THR A 26 -0.52 -6.89 7.44
N LEU A 27 -0.39 -7.84 8.38
CA LEU A 27 0.47 -7.68 9.56
C LEU A 27 1.95 -7.96 9.25
N GLN A 28 2.24 -8.56 8.10
CA GLN A 28 3.57 -8.96 7.64
C GLN A 28 3.68 -8.68 6.14
N ASP A 29 4.90 -8.48 5.63
CA ASP A 29 5.13 -8.34 4.19
C ASP A 29 5.10 -9.70 3.49
N SER A 30 4.22 -9.85 2.49
CA SER A 30 4.03 -11.10 1.75
C SER A 30 5.20 -11.42 0.81
N ASN A 31 5.86 -10.42 0.26
CA ASN A 31 7.02 -10.58 -0.63
C ASN A 31 8.26 -10.98 0.19
N ASP A 32 8.43 -10.35 1.35
CA ASP A 32 9.43 -10.72 2.35
C ASP A 32 9.25 -12.17 2.79
N PHE A 33 8.00 -12.56 3.12
CA PHE A 33 7.68 -13.92 3.53
C PHE A 33 8.04 -14.94 2.44
N MET A 34 7.67 -14.69 1.17
CA MET A 34 8.03 -15.57 0.06
C MET A 34 9.53 -15.70 -0.11
N THR A 35 10.25 -14.58 -0.06
CA THR A 35 11.72 -14.58 -0.20
C THR A 35 12.41 -15.30 0.93
N ASP A 36 11.97 -15.09 2.17
CA ASP A 36 12.56 -15.67 3.37
C ASP A 36 12.35 -17.18 3.47
N ASN A 37 11.18 -17.67 3.02
CA ASN A 37 10.78 -19.08 3.21
C ASN A 37 10.85 -19.93 1.93
N LEU A 38 10.72 -19.33 0.76
CA LEU A 38 10.65 -20.04 -0.53
C LEU A 38 11.76 -19.60 -1.50
N GLY A 39 12.47 -18.51 -1.20
CA GLY A 39 13.54 -17.95 -2.01
C GLY A 39 14.92 -18.11 -1.36
N TYR A 40 15.78 -17.13 -1.57
CA TYR A 40 17.16 -17.15 -1.11
C TYR A 40 17.36 -16.85 0.38
N GLY A 41 16.30 -16.54 1.12
CA GLY A 41 16.31 -16.41 2.56
C GLY A 41 16.54 -14.99 3.08
N ARG A 42 16.21 -14.81 4.36
CA ARG A 42 16.14 -13.54 5.07
C ARG A 42 17.46 -12.76 5.10
N GLU A 43 18.58 -13.46 5.26
CA GLU A 43 19.89 -12.79 5.39
C GLU A 43 20.24 -12.05 4.08
N LYS A 44 20.11 -12.74 2.94
CA LYS A 44 20.39 -12.17 1.63
C LYS A 44 19.40 -11.05 1.28
N ARG A 45 18.12 -11.21 1.62
CA ARG A 45 17.12 -10.18 1.44
C ARG A 45 17.47 -8.90 2.21
N ARG A 46 17.85 -9.01 3.48
CA ARG A 46 18.28 -7.86 4.30
C ARG A 46 19.49 -7.16 3.72
N GLN A 47 20.46 -7.93 3.20
CA GLN A 47 21.62 -7.34 2.53
C GLN A 47 21.19 -6.56 1.28
N GLY A 48 20.27 -7.10 0.47
CA GLY A 48 19.71 -6.39 -0.68
C GLY A 48 19.02 -5.06 -0.30
N ASN A 49 18.27 -5.05 0.79
CA ASN A 49 17.65 -3.82 1.31
C ASN A 49 18.70 -2.77 1.72
N ILE A 50 19.81 -3.21 2.38
CA ILE A 50 20.93 -2.32 2.70
C ILE A 50 21.58 -1.76 1.43
N ASP A 51 21.78 -2.60 0.41
CA ASP A 51 22.36 -2.18 -0.87
C ASP A 51 21.51 -1.11 -1.58
N VAL A 52 20.17 -1.22 -1.49
CA VAL A 52 19.25 -0.19 -1.99
C VAL A 52 19.37 1.10 -1.18
N LEU A 53 19.35 1.02 0.15
CA LEU A 53 19.47 2.19 1.04
C LEU A 53 20.78 2.95 0.84
N GLU A 54 21.86 2.25 0.55
CA GLU A 54 23.20 2.83 0.30
C GLU A 54 23.44 3.20 -1.17
N GLY A 55 22.42 3.03 -2.04
CA GLY A 55 22.48 3.38 -3.46
C GLY A 55 23.37 2.46 -4.30
N ARG A 56 23.71 1.26 -3.81
CA ARG A 56 24.47 0.25 -4.56
C ARG A 56 23.63 -0.55 -5.55
N ALA A 57 22.34 -0.64 -5.30
CA ALA A 57 21.37 -1.28 -6.18
C ALA A 57 20.10 -0.42 -6.31
N SER A 58 19.37 -0.56 -7.42
CA SER A 58 18.02 0.02 -7.52
C SER A 58 17.02 -0.83 -6.76
N PHE A 59 15.96 -0.21 -6.22
CA PHE A 59 14.86 -0.96 -5.60
C PHE A 59 14.27 -1.98 -6.58
N ARG A 60 14.04 -1.57 -7.82
CA ARG A 60 13.48 -2.40 -8.89
C ARG A 60 14.30 -3.68 -9.14
N ASP A 61 15.63 -3.56 -9.21
CA ASP A 61 16.50 -4.72 -9.48
C ASP A 61 16.58 -5.63 -8.26
N ALA A 62 16.77 -5.07 -7.06
CA ALA A 62 16.81 -5.83 -5.82
C ALA A 62 15.50 -6.59 -5.57
N PHE A 63 14.35 -5.96 -5.84
CA PHE A 63 13.04 -6.57 -5.67
C PHE A 63 12.80 -7.69 -6.72
N ARG A 64 13.28 -7.50 -7.96
CA ARG A 64 13.27 -8.56 -8.96
C ARG A 64 14.10 -9.76 -8.52
N ASP A 65 15.33 -9.52 -8.05
CA ASP A 65 16.22 -10.60 -7.59
C ASP A 65 15.60 -11.38 -6.42
N MET A 66 14.91 -10.68 -5.50
CA MET A 66 14.15 -11.32 -4.42
C MET A 66 13.13 -12.32 -4.98
N LEU A 67 12.23 -11.84 -5.83
CA LEU A 67 11.14 -12.67 -6.37
C LEU A 67 11.63 -13.73 -7.34
N ASP A 68 12.66 -13.44 -8.13
CA ASP A 68 13.31 -14.40 -9.04
C ASP A 68 14.00 -15.56 -8.29
N SER A 69 14.34 -15.38 -7.03
CA SER A 69 14.87 -16.45 -6.18
C SER A 69 13.83 -17.51 -5.82
N VAL A 70 12.53 -17.15 -5.85
CA VAL A 70 11.43 -18.06 -5.56
C VAL A 70 11.15 -18.95 -6.77
N LYS A 71 11.41 -20.27 -6.63
CA LYS A 71 11.18 -21.26 -7.70
C LYS A 71 9.86 -22.01 -7.54
N THR A 72 9.22 -21.91 -6.41
CA THR A 72 7.92 -22.51 -6.11
C THR A 72 6.87 -22.08 -7.15
N PRO A 73 6.05 -22.98 -7.69
CA PRO A 73 4.94 -22.65 -8.59
C PRO A 73 4.05 -21.55 -8.03
N PHE A 74 3.56 -20.64 -8.88
CA PHE A 74 2.85 -19.44 -8.41
C PHE A 74 1.57 -19.74 -7.62
N ASN A 75 0.77 -20.72 -8.07
CA ASN A 75 -0.42 -21.17 -7.34
C ASN A 75 -0.08 -21.74 -5.95
N GLU A 76 1.08 -22.38 -5.81
CA GLU A 76 1.56 -22.88 -4.53
C GLU A 76 2.04 -21.75 -3.62
N CYS A 77 2.70 -20.73 -4.18
CA CYS A 77 3.01 -19.50 -3.43
C CYS A 77 1.75 -18.87 -2.83
N ILE A 78 0.68 -18.72 -3.64
CA ILE A 78 -0.61 -18.18 -3.16
C ILE A 78 -1.19 -19.07 -2.05
N ARG A 79 -1.17 -20.40 -2.20
CA ARG A 79 -1.67 -21.31 -1.17
C ARG A 79 -0.92 -21.13 0.15
N ILE A 80 0.42 -21.11 0.10
CA ILE A 80 1.27 -20.95 1.28
C ILE A 80 1.03 -19.58 1.93
N LEU A 81 0.91 -18.52 1.15
CA LEU A 81 0.61 -17.18 1.68
C LEU A 81 -0.74 -17.14 2.38
N LYS A 82 -1.79 -17.73 1.81
CA LYS A 82 -3.13 -17.81 2.45
C LYS A 82 -3.12 -18.54 3.79
N GLU A 83 -2.22 -19.49 3.98
CA GLU A 83 -2.09 -20.26 5.22
C GLU A 83 -1.26 -19.55 6.29
N ASN A 84 -0.36 -18.65 5.89
CA ASN A 84 0.63 -18.07 6.80
C ASN A 84 0.48 -16.55 7.01
N MET A 85 -0.14 -15.83 6.06
CA MET A 85 -0.30 -14.38 6.17
C MET A 85 -1.53 -14.02 7.00
N GLN A 86 -1.38 -13.00 7.82
CA GLN A 86 -2.46 -12.43 8.62
C GLN A 86 -2.76 -11.01 8.14
N LEU A 87 -4.04 -10.70 7.93
CA LEU A 87 -4.52 -9.37 7.66
C LEU A 87 -5.06 -8.75 8.95
N ASP A 88 -5.00 -7.42 9.04
CA ASP A 88 -5.60 -6.69 10.16
C ASP A 88 -7.12 -6.92 10.15
N PRO A 89 -7.68 -7.57 11.20
CA PRO A 89 -9.11 -7.91 11.23
C PRO A 89 -10.01 -6.68 11.22
N HIS A 90 -9.52 -5.52 11.68
CA HIS A 90 -10.27 -4.26 11.68
C HIS A 90 -10.41 -3.64 10.29
N PHE A 91 -9.68 -4.14 9.28
CA PHE A 91 -9.86 -3.72 7.91
C PHE A 91 -11.26 -4.08 7.37
N VAL A 92 -11.87 -5.15 7.87
CA VAL A 92 -13.25 -5.54 7.52
C VAL A 92 -14.24 -4.42 7.85
N ASP A 93 -14.16 -3.88 9.06
CA ASP A 93 -15.08 -2.81 9.50
C ASP A 93 -14.85 -1.53 8.70
N PHE A 94 -13.59 -1.21 8.38
CA PHE A 94 -13.26 -0.08 7.52
C PHE A 94 -13.83 -0.27 6.11
N TYR A 95 -13.64 -1.45 5.51
CA TYR A 95 -14.13 -1.76 4.17
C TYR A 95 -15.66 -1.60 4.06
N HIS A 96 -16.40 -2.16 5.01
CA HIS A 96 -17.87 -2.07 5.01
C HIS A 96 -18.32 -0.63 5.20
N TRP A 97 -17.77 0.08 6.16
CA TRP A 97 -18.08 1.48 6.39
C TRP A 97 -17.77 2.35 5.15
N ALA A 98 -16.61 2.16 4.53
CA ALA A 98 -16.21 2.89 3.35
C ALA A 98 -17.17 2.66 2.18
N LYS A 99 -17.61 1.41 1.97
CA LYS A 99 -18.61 1.06 0.97
C LYS A 99 -19.95 1.75 1.22
N GLU A 100 -20.44 1.76 2.46
CA GLU A 100 -21.70 2.39 2.85
C GLU A 100 -21.68 3.92 2.74
N ASN A 101 -20.51 4.53 2.89
CA ASN A 101 -20.33 5.98 2.92
C ASN A 101 -19.73 6.56 1.62
N ASN A 102 -19.73 5.79 0.54
CA ASN A 102 -19.21 6.21 -0.76
C ASN A 102 -17.74 6.69 -0.69
N VAL A 103 -16.89 5.93 0.00
CA VAL A 103 -15.44 6.16 0.08
C VAL A 103 -14.74 5.06 -0.72
N PRO A 104 -14.32 5.29 -1.97
CA PRO A 104 -13.55 4.32 -2.74
C PRO A 104 -12.23 4.00 -2.04
N ILE A 105 -11.87 2.71 -2.00
CA ILE A 105 -10.57 2.23 -1.49
C ILE A 105 -9.71 1.84 -2.67
N VAL A 106 -8.49 2.37 -2.71
CA VAL A 106 -7.51 2.09 -3.75
C VAL A 106 -6.23 1.55 -3.11
N VAL A 107 -5.97 0.28 -3.31
CA VAL A 107 -4.74 -0.37 -2.84
C VAL A 107 -3.64 -0.10 -3.86
N LEU A 108 -2.58 0.59 -3.44
CA LEU A 108 -1.39 0.89 -4.23
C LEU A 108 -0.21 0.10 -3.62
N SER A 109 0.26 -0.93 -4.31
CA SER A 109 1.26 -1.84 -3.75
C SER A 109 2.38 -2.18 -4.73
N SER A 110 3.58 -2.38 -4.20
CA SER A 110 4.70 -2.97 -4.95
C SER A 110 4.59 -4.50 -5.07
N GLY A 111 3.64 -5.13 -4.36
CA GLY A 111 3.33 -6.55 -4.52
C GLY A 111 2.63 -6.88 -5.84
N MET A 112 2.06 -8.08 -5.95
CA MET A 112 1.42 -8.57 -7.17
C MET A 112 -0.09 -8.67 -7.03
N VAL A 113 -0.85 -8.14 -8.00
CA VAL A 113 -2.33 -8.15 -8.03
C VAL A 113 -2.94 -9.51 -7.65
N PRO A 114 -2.50 -10.66 -8.22
CA PRO A 114 -3.12 -11.94 -7.86
C PRO A 114 -2.90 -12.36 -6.41
N VAL A 115 -1.74 -12.01 -5.81
CA VAL A 115 -1.43 -12.27 -4.39
C VAL A 115 -2.33 -11.41 -3.51
N ILE A 116 -2.35 -10.10 -3.76
CA ILE A 116 -3.15 -9.13 -2.99
C ILE A 116 -4.63 -9.51 -3.01
N ARG A 117 -5.15 -9.82 -4.20
CA ARG A 117 -6.55 -10.27 -4.38
C ARG A 117 -6.83 -11.53 -3.58
N ALA A 118 -5.99 -12.56 -3.70
CA ALA A 118 -6.17 -13.84 -3.03
C ALA A 118 -6.16 -13.71 -1.51
N LEU A 119 -5.33 -12.83 -0.95
CA LEU A 119 -5.28 -12.54 0.49
C LEU A 119 -6.49 -11.71 0.94
N LEU A 120 -6.87 -10.66 0.22
CA LEU A 120 -8.08 -9.86 0.54
C LEU A 120 -9.35 -10.72 0.50
N GLU A 121 -9.47 -11.65 -0.44
CA GLU A 121 -10.61 -12.55 -0.53
C GLU A 121 -10.74 -13.49 0.69
N THR A 122 -9.67 -13.79 1.40
CA THR A 122 -9.74 -14.56 2.65
C THR A 122 -10.43 -13.80 3.77
N LEU A 123 -10.30 -12.47 3.76
CA LEU A 123 -10.84 -11.59 4.79
C LEU A 123 -12.22 -11.02 4.44
N LEU A 124 -12.40 -10.59 3.18
CA LEU A 124 -13.57 -9.85 2.71
C LEU A 124 -14.55 -10.69 1.87
N GLY A 125 -14.16 -11.94 1.53
CA GLY A 125 -14.88 -12.74 0.55
C GLY A 125 -14.60 -12.34 -0.91
N PRO A 126 -15.19 -13.03 -1.90
CA PRO A 126 -14.79 -12.92 -3.31
C PRO A 126 -15.24 -11.63 -4.01
N LYS A 127 -16.08 -10.81 -3.37
CA LYS A 127 -16.59 -9.56 -3.96
C LYS A 127 -15.94 -8.34 -3.32
N LEU A 128 -15.04 -7.72 -4.05
CA LEU A 128 -14.28 -6.52 -3.64
C LEU A 128 -14.86 -5.26 -4.32
N ASP A 129 -16.20 -5.05 -4.23
CA ASP A 129 -16.94 -4.07 -5.05
C ASP A 129 -16.50 -2.60 -4.85
N ASN A 130 -15.98 -2.24 -3.67
CA ASN A 130 -15.57 -0.87 -3.33
C ASN A 130 -14.04 -0.75 -3.22
N LEU A 131 -13.29 -1.72 -3.77
CA LEU A 131 -11.84 -1.79 -3.65
C LEU A 131 -11.22 -2.03 -5.02
N THR A 132 -10.28 -1.17 -5.40
CA THR A 132 -9.46 -1.32 -6.59
C THR A 132 -8.03 -1.66 -6.18
N ILE A 133 -7.40 -2.59 -6.87
CA ILE A 133 -6.00 -2.96 -6.67
C ILE A 133 -5.19 -2.45 -7.85
N VAL A 134 -4.21 -1.60 -7.59
CA VAL A 134 -3.22 -1.12 -8.54
C VAL A 134 -1.85 -1.54 -8.01
N ALA A 135 -1.22 -2.47 -8.69
CA ALA A 135 0.01 -3.12 -8.24
C ALA A 135 0.75 -3.74 -9.42
N ASN A 136 1.92 -4.30 -9.16
CA ASN A 136 2.59 -5.14 -10.13
C ASN A 136 1.76 -6.39 -10.45
N ASP A 137 2.14 -7.13 -11.47
CA ASP A 137 1.47 -8.36 -11.88
C ASP A 137 2.47 -9.51 -11.94
N VAL A 138 2.00 -10.69 -12.32
CA VAL A 138 2.82 -11.86 -12.60
C VAL A 138 2.76 -12.18 -14.09
N GLU A 139 3.88 -12.61 -14.65
CA GLU A 139 3.94 -13.09 -16.02
C GLU A 139 4.78 -14.37 -16.15
N SER A 140 4.61 -15.03 -17.28
CA SER A 140 5.39 -16.22 -17.66
C SER A 140 6.88 -15.87 -17.80
N ARG A 141 7.74 -16.69 -17.24
CA ARG A 141 9.19 -16.66 -17.46
C ARG A 141 9.56 -17.59 -18.61
N ASP A 142 10.16 -17.05 -19.65
CA ASP A 142 10.63 -17.82 -20.82
C ASP A 142 9.54 -18.70 -21.48
N GLY A 143 8.27 -18.24 -21.45
CA GLY A 143 7.15 -18.96 -22.02
C GLY A 143 6.68 -20.19 -21.22
N LYS A 144 7.19 -20.41 -20.01
CA LYS A 144 6.76 -21.50 -19.13
C LYS A 144 5.40 -21.22 -18.51
N ASP A 145 4.69 -22.24 -18.06
CA ASP A 145 3.52 -22.09 -17.21
C ASP A 145 3.94 -21.46 -15.88
N ILE A 146 3.24 -20.40 -15.45
CA ILE A 146 3.49 -19.73 -14.16
C ILE A 146 3.33 -20.68 -12.97
N ASN A 147 2.56 -21.76 -13.13
CA ASN A 147 2.35 -22.81 -12.14
C ASN A 147 3.32 -23.97 -12.27
N SER A 148 4.41 -23.82 -13.02
CA SER A 148 5.55 -24.74 -13.03
C SER A 148 6.71 -24.18 -12.19
N GLU A 149 7.65 -25.03 -11.79
CA GLU A 149 8.84 -24.64 -11.03
C GLU A 149 9.67 -23.58 -11.79
N GLY A 150 9.86 -22.42 -11.16
CA GLY A 150 10.56 -21.26 -11.74
C GLY A 150 9.89 -20.69 -13.00
N GLY A 151 8.60 -20.95 -13.21
CA GLY A 151 7.87 -20.55 -14.41
C GLY A 151 7.32 -19.12 -14.40
N TRP A 152 7.40 -18.41 -13.28
CA TRP A 152 6.87 -17.07 -13.15
C TRP A 152 7.94 -16.03 -12.81
N GLN A 153 7.63 -14.77 -13.11
CA GLN A 153 8.41 -13.59 -12.73
C GLN A 153 7.48 -12.40 -12.51
N ILE A 154 7.97 -11.37 -11.83
CA ILE A 154 7.24 -10.14 -11.65
C ILE A 154 7.12 -9.38 -12.98
N LYS A 155 5.92 -8.86 -13.24
CA LYS A 155 5.64 -7.88 -14.29
C LYS A 155 5.39 -6.53 -13.63
N TYR A 156 6.33 -5.61 -13.81
CA TYR A 156 6.21 -4.29 -13.22
C TYR A 156 5.07 -3.47 -13.82
N HIS A 157 4.43 -2.68 -12.97
CA HIS A 157 3.31 -1.82 -13.33
C HIS A 157 3.75 -0.66 -14.23
N ASP A 158 4.92 -0.08 -13.95
CA ASP A 158 5.50 1.03 -14.72
C ASP A 158 7.03 0.91 -14.85
N ASP A 159 7.63 1.86 -15.57
CA ASP A 159 9.08 1.90 -15.80
C ASP A 159 9.86 2.73 -14.78
N SER A 160 9.23 3.12 -13.66
CA SER A 160 9.89 3.84 -12.58
C SER A 160 10.97 2.99 -11.90
N HIS A 161 11.83 3.66 -11.11
CA HIS A 161 12.83 3.00 -10.27
C HIS A 161 12.24 2.07 -9.21
N PHE A 162 10.95 2.26 -8.91
CA PHE A 162 10.21 1.42 -7.94
C PHE A 162 9.45 0.28 -8.64
N GLY A 163 9.27 0.32 -9.97
CA GLY A 163 8.41 -0.59 -10.70
C GLY A 163 6.91 -0.32 -10.55
N HIS A 164 6.55 0.49 -9.55
CA HIS A 164 5.24 1.09 -9.33
C HIS A 164 5.41 2.39 -8.54
N ASP A 165 5.42 3.53 -9.24
CA ASP A 165 5.36 4.83 -8.57
C ASP A 165 3.92 5.17 -8.17
N LYS A 166 3.60 4.90 -6.91
CA LYS A 166 2.26 5.10 -6.34
C LYS A 166 1.73 6.52 -6.50
N SER A 167 2.61 7.53 -6.60
CA SER A 167 2.22 8.93 -6.80
C SER A 167 1.52 9.18 -8.13
N LEU A 168 1.86 8.42 -9.17
CA LEU A 168 1.28 8.58 -10.51
C LEU A 168 -0.22 8.29 -10.52
N GLU A 169 -0.70 7.38 -9.66
CA GLU A 169 -2.12 7.08 -9.53
C GLU A 169 -2.88 8.17 -8.76
N ILE A 170 -2.22 8.89 -7.85
CA ILE A 170 -2.84 9.90 -6.99
C ILE A 170 -2.84 11.29 -7.64
N LYS A 171 -1.76 11.66 -8.34
CA LYS A 171 -1.57 12.99 -8.97
C LYS A 171 -2.76 13.51 -9.78
N PRO A 172 -3.46 12.71 -10.61
CA PRO A 172 -4.61 13.20 -11.36
C PRO A 172 -5.73 13.74 -10.47
N TYR A 173 -5.92 13.15 -9.29
CA TYR A 173 -6.92 13.58 -8.30
C TYR A 173 -6.43 14.78 -7.48
N ALA A 174 -5.15 14.80 -7.15
CA ALA A 174 -4.53 15.91 -6.42
C ALA A 174 -4.53 17.21 -7.23
N ALA A 175 -4.43 17.12 -8.56
CA ALA A 175 -4.41 18.25 -9.49
C ALA A 175 -5.79 18.85 -9.81
N LEU A 176 -6.87 18.28 -9.27
CA LEU A 176 -8.23 18.81 -9.52
C LEU A 176 -8.42 20.19 -8.88
N PRO A 177 -9.26 21.05 -9.50
CA PRO A 177 -9.59 22.35 -8.93
C PRO A 177 -10.22 22.25 -7.53
N GLU A 178 -9.99 23.26 -6.70
CA GLU A 178 -10.67 23.40 -5.43
C GLU A 178 -12.20 23.37 -5.62
N GLY A 179 -12.91 22.56 -4.82
CA GLY A 179 -14.35 22.33 -4.95
C GLY A 179 -14.75 21.12 -5.81
N GLU A 180 -13.87 20.62 -6.68
CA GLU A 180 -14.06 19.35 -7.41
C GLU A 180 -13.22 18.23 -6.82
N ARG A 181 -12.15 18.57 -6.10
CA ARG A 181 -11.19 17.66 -5.52
C ARG A 181 -11.73 17.04 -4.25
N PRO A 182 -11.83 15.69 -4.15
CA PRO A 182 -12.11 15.01 -2.90
C PRO A 182 -10.95 15.14 -1.92
N ILE A 183 -11.19 14.87 -0.65
CA ILE A 183 -10.12 14.68 0.33
C ILE A 183 -9.38 13.38 -0.03
N LEU A 184 -8.05 13.45 -0.14
CA LEU A 184 -7.19 12.32 -0.45
C LEU A 184 -6.47 11.85 0.81
N LEU A 185 -6.78 10.65 1.26
CA LEU A 185 -6.15 10.03 2.43
C LEU A 185 -5.29 8.86 1.96
N TYR A 186 -4.17 8.63 2.67
CA TYR A 186 -3.28 7.51 2.40
C TYR A 186 -2.88 6.79 3.69
N ALA A 187 -2.80 5.46 3.67
CA ALA A 187 -2.23 4.68 4.75
C ALA A 187 -1.03 3.89 4.25
N GLY A 188 0.08 3.92 5.00
CA GLY A 188 1.31 3.22 4.63
C GLY A 188 2.23 2.98 5.82
N ASP A 189 3.26 2.15 5.60
CA ASP A 189 4.19 1.74 6.64
C ASP A 189 5.66 2.01 6.31
N GLY A 190 6.01 2.23 5.04
CA GLY A 190 7.39 2.20 4.58
C GLY A 190 7.82 3.34 3.66
N VAL A 191 9.09 3.28 3.26
CA VAL A 191 9.75 4.29 2.39
C VAL A 191 9.10 4.35 1.00
N SER A 192 8.56 3.23 0.50
CA SER A 192 7.85 3.17 -0.79
C SER A 192 6.58 4.03 -0.83
N ASP A 193 6.07 4.45 0.35
CA ASP A 193 4.85 5.24 0.46
C ASP A 193 5.09 6.75 0.41
N LEU A 194 6.34 7.18 0.45
CA LEU A 194 6.69 8.59 0.54
C LEU A 194 6.23 9.40 -0.67
N SER A 195 6.34 8.83 -1.87
CA SER A 195 5.88 9.50 -3.09
C SER A 195 4.36 9.67 -3.08
N ALA A 196 3.63 8.66 -2.61
CA ALA A 196 2.18 8.70 -2.46
C ALA A 196 1.75 9.70 -1.38
N ALA A 197 2.39 9.67 -0.21
CA ALA A 197 2.08 10.53 0.93
C ALA A 197 2.16 12.01 0.57
N SER A 198 3.14 12.42 -0.23
CA SER A 198 3.32 13.82 -0.66
C SER A 198 2.22 14.35 -1.58
N GLU A 199 1.43 13.48 -2.18
CA GLU A 199 0.31 13.83 -3.08
C GLU A 199 -1.05 13.80 -2.38
N THR A 200 -1.10 13.47 -1.08
CA THR A 200 -2.34 13.34 -0.30
C THR A 200 -2.48 14.41 0.77
N ASP A 201 -3.71 14.60 1.28
CA ASP A 201 -3.99 15.61 2.31
C ASP A 201 -3.58 15.14 3.70
N LEU A 202 -3.59 13.82 3.94
CA LEU A 202 -3.19 13.23 5.21
C LEU A 202 -2.68 11.80 4.99
N LEU A 203 -1.52 11.52 5.57
CA LEU A 203 -0.97 10.19 5.70
C LEU A 203 -1.32 9.59 7.07
N PHE A 204 -1.80 8.35 7.08
CA PHE A 204 -1.78 7.46 8.23
C PHE A 204 -0.47 6.67 8.19
N ALA A 205 0.47 7.00 9.06
CA ALA A 205 1.78 6.36 9.13
C ALA A 205 1.76 5.26 10.21
N LYS A 206 2.26 4.07 9.87
CA LYS A 206 2.32 2.93 10.82
C LYS A 206 3.23 3.28 11.99
N LYS A 207 2.72 3.11 13.22
CA LYS A 207 3.49 3.34 14.45
C LYS A 207 4.72 2.43 14.53
N GLY A 208 5.85 3.03 14.90
CA GLY A 208 7.10 2.30 15.08
C GLY A 208 7.91 2.06 13.80
N ASN A 209 7.45 2.52 12.64
CA ASN A 209 8.13 2.43 11.37
C ASN A 209 8.84 3.75 11.00
N ASP A 210 9.86 3.68 10.15
CA ASP A 210 10.70 4.81 9.74
C ASP A 210 9.93 5.92 9.01
N LEU A 211 8.75 5.60 8.47
CA LEU A 211 7.90 6.53 7.75
C LEU A 211 7.52 7.76 8.62
N VAL A 212 7.25 7.56 9.91
CA VAL A 212 6.94 8.65 10.86
C VAL A 212 8.09 9.66 10.91
N THR A 213 9.32 9.18 11.17
CA THR A 213 10.51 10.03 11.24
C THR A 213 10.78 10.80 9.95
N TYR A 214 10.48 10.15 8.82
CA TYR A 214 10.67 10.81 7.52
C TYR A 214 9.64 11.91 7.28
N CYS A 215 8.37 11.68 7.61
CA CYS A 215 7.31 12.67 7.49
C CYS A 215 7.57 13.91 8.34
N GLU A 216 8.08 13.73 9.57
CA GLU A 216 8.51 14.84 10.43
C GLU A 216 9.58 15.70 9.75
N ARG A 217 10.61 15.08 9.17
CA ARG A 217 11.73 15.79 8.51
C ARG A 217 11.29 16.52 7.25
N LYS A 218 10.31 16.00 6.52
CA LYS A 218 9.84 16.55 5.24
C LYS A 218 8.62 17.47 5.38
N GLY A 219 8.04 17.56 6.58
CA GLY A 219 6.83 18.36 6.81
C GLY A 219 5.59 17.80 6.09
N ILE A 220 5.53 16.49 5.85
CA ILE A 220 4.37 15.82 5.26
C ILE A 220 3.28 15.73 6.34
N PRO A 221 2.01 16.14 6.06
CA PRO A 221 0.92 16.00 7.01
C PRO A 221 0.64 14.53 7.32
N PHE A 222 0.71 14.13 8.59
CA PHE A 222 0.47 12.74 8.99
C PHE A 222 -0.21 12.61 10.35
N THR A 223 -0.77 11.44 10.58
CA THR A 223 -1.15 10.92 11.89
C THR A 223 -0.68 9.48 12.03
N VAL A 224 -0.51 9.01 13.27
CA VAL A 224 0.00 7.65 13.53
C VAL A 224 -1.16 6.69 13.69
N PHE A 225 -1.04 5.47 13.15
CA PHE A 225 -1.99 4.39 13.38
C PHE A 225 -1.30 3.12 13.91
N GLU A 226 -2.02 2.36 14.72
CA GLU A 226 -1.58 1.04 15.20
C GLU A 226 -2.26 -0.08 14.42
N ASN A 227 -3.56 0.08 14.14
CA ASN A 227 -4.39 -0.85 13.38
C ASN A 227 -5.53 -0.11 12.68
N TRP A 228 -6.30 -0.81 11.85
CA TRP A 228 -7.36 -0.22 11.05
C TRP A 228 -8.54 0.33 11.85
N SER A 229 -8.71 -0.02 13.13
CA SER A 229 -9.76 0.59 13.95
C SER A 229 -9.49 2.08 14.21
N SER A 230 -8.22 2.47 14.38
CA SER A 230 -7.84 3.88 14.54
C SER A 230 -7.99 4.68 13.24
N ILE A 231 -7.62 4.08 12.10
CA ILE A 231 -7.87 4.69 10.78
C ILE A 231 -9.37 4.91 10.56
N LEU A 232 -10.19 3.91 10.88
CA LEU A 232 -11.65 4.00 10.75
C LEU A 232 -12.23 5.14 11.58
N ALA A 233 -11.83 5.24 12.86
CA ALA A 233 -12.33 6.28 13.76
C ALA A 233 -12.00 7.70 13.23
N THR A 234 -10.74 7.93 12.87
CA THR A 234 -10.30 9.22 12.33
C THR A 234 -10.95 9.55 10.99
N THR A 235 -11.07 8.56 10.09
CA THR A 235 -11.70 8.77 8.78
C THR A 235 -13.19 9.10 8.92
N LYS A 236 -13.91 8.49 9.86
CA LYS A 236 -15.29 8.82 10.20
C LYS A 236 -15.44 10.27 10.69
N ASP A 237 -14.54 10.70 11.56
CA ASP A 237 -14.57 12.05 12.10
C ASP A 237 -14.26 13.10 11.01
N ILE A 238 -13.34 12.82 10.10
CA ILE A 238 -13.09 13.66 8.91
C ILE A 238 -14.31 13.68 7.98
N HIS A 239 -14.86 12.51 7.64
CA HIS A 239 -15.98 12.38 6.70
C HIS A 239 -17.24 13.12 7.18
N SER A 240 -17.52 13.07 8.50
CA SER A 240 -18.65 13.78 9.11
C SER A 240 -18.42 15.29 9.30
N GLY A 241 -17.18 15.78 9.10
CA GLY A 241 -16.80 17.16 9.37
C GLY A 241 -16.59 17.50 10.85
N LYS A 242 -16.57 16.49 11.74
CA LYS A 242 -16.31 16.67 13.18
C LYS A 242 -14.89 17.16 13.45
N VAL A 243 -13.93 16.75 12.61
CA VAL A 243 -12.54 17.20 12.65
C VAL A 243 -12.06 17.53 11.24
N SER A 244 -11.20 18.55 11.12
CA SER A 244 -10.56 18.84 9.83
C SER A 244 -9.28 18.03 9.66
N VAL A 245 -8.92 17.73 8.41
CA VAL A 245 -7.63 17.09 8.05
C VAL A 245 -6.45 17.83 8.67
N LYS A 246 -6.46 19.17 8.58
CA LYS A 246 -5.42 20.02 9.16
C LYS A 246 -5.24 19.79 10.65
N LYS A 247 -6.35 19.72 11.40
CA LYS A 247 -6.30 19.49 12.84
C LYS A 247 -5.74 18.11 13.18
N VAL A 248 -6.13 17.07 12.44
CA VAL A 248 -5.58 15.70 12.63
C VAL A 248 -4.08 15.67 12.37
N ALA A 249 -3.61 16.37 11.33
CA ALA A 249 -2.18 16.45 11.02
C ALA A 249 -1.38 17.20 12.09
N GLU A 250 -1.93 18.29 12.64
CA GLU A 250 -1.32 19.05 13.73
C GLU A 250 -1.18 18.19 15.00
N GLU A 251 -2.25 17.49 15.39
CA GLU A 251 -2.26 16.56 16.53
C GLU A 251 -1.29 15.38 16.33
N GLY A 252 -1.20 14.85 15.10
CA GLY A 252 -0.26 13.78 14.73
C GLY A 252 1.19 14.20 14.91
N LEU A 253 1.53 15.41 14.46
CA LEU A 253 2.88 15.96 14.60
C LEU A 253 3.25 16.23 16.06
N GLU A 254 2.31 16.72 16.87
CA GLU A 254 2.53 16.95 18.31
C GLU A 254 2.76 15.64 19.06
N SER A 255 1.97 14.60 18.76
CA SER A 255 2.10 13.28 19.37
C SER A 255 3.47 12.66 19.07
N ALA A 256 3.91 12.68 17.82
CA ALA A 256 5.19 12.13 17.41
C ALA A 256 6.38 12.82 18.12
N ARG A 257 6.31 14.15 18.29
CA ARG A 257 7.34 14.92 19.02
C ARG A 257 7.39 14.61 20.52
N CYS A 258 6.29 14.15 21.10
CA CYS A 258 6.28 13.71 22.50
C CYS A 258 6.94 12.33 22.65
N ASP A 259 6.69 11.41 21.74
CA ASP A 259 7.27 10.06 21.75
C ASP A 259 8.79 10.05 21.50
N SER A 260 9.30 11.04 20.73
CA SER A 260 10.75 11.18 20.44
C SER A 260 11.57 11.77 21.59
N LYS A 261 10.94 12.19 22.70
CA LYS A 261 11.59 12.76 23.89
C LYS A 261 11.69 11.77 25.07
N VAL A 262 11.20 10.53 24.91
CA VAL A 262 11.29 9.46 25.89
C VAL A 262 12.31 8.43 25.41
#